data_dd7e5462881d84dc944ed0c2e5b78ad1
#
_entry.id   dd7e5462881d84dc944ed0c2e5b78ad1
#
_cell.length_a   1.000
_cell.length_b   1.000
_cell.length_c   1.000
_cell.angle_alpha   90.00
_cell.angle_beta   90.00
_cell.angle_gamma   90.00
#
_symmetry.space_group_name_H-M   'P 1'
#
loop_
_entity.id
_entity.type
_entity.pdbx_description
1 polymer ?
#
loop_
_entity_poly.entity_id
_entity_poly.type
_entity_poly.pdbx_seq_one_letter_code
_entity_poly.pdbx_strand_id
1 'polypeptide(L)'
;MESGQQSDGLYYILSTVKKIFYIALLLLVILVWRDWDRREIVHSPGVLVPEAPRQARVAGPVSFEFKGYQLTRRAAFDIRARVLSREDYRWGAETELSPMDLALGWGVMSDQAVLDRIEISQRSRWYFTKYDLPAPIPDPAIISHSSNMHMVPANDWVLSKLRDIRHGDVIRAKGFLIDVDHESGFRWRTSLSRNDTGNGSCELFYIERIEIEPKI
;
A
#
# COMPACT_ATOMS: atom_id res chain seq x y z
N MET A 1 56.11 -34.31 -15.14
CA MET A 1 55.19 -33.42 -15.86
C MET A 1 53.82 -33.34 -15.20
N GLU A 2 53.66 -33.53 -13.89
CA GLU A 2 52.39 -33.54 -13.17
C GLU A 2 52.09 -32.28 -12.30
N SER A 3 53.03 -31.39 -12.14
CA SER A 3 52.88 -30.23 -11.25
C SER A 3 52.11 -29.03 -11.85
N GLY A 4 51.97 -28.94 -13.16
CA GLY A 4 51.28 -27.82 -13.84
C GLY A 4 49.76 -27.92 -13.82
N GLN A 5 49.19 -29.12 -13.88
CA GLN A 5 47.76 -29.35 -13.99
C GLN A 5 47.00 -29.12 -12.67
N GLN A 6 47.70 -29.27 -11.53
CA GLN A 6 47.13 -29.10 -10.21
C GLN A 6 47.03 -27.61 -9.81
N SER A 7 47.93 -26.75 -10.30
CA SER A 7 47.93 -25.30 -10.07
C SER A 7 46.78 -24.60 -10.82
N ASP A 8 46.45 -25.04 -12.05
CA ASP A 8 45.38 -24.44 -12.86
C ASP A 8 44.00 -24.72 -12.28
N GLY A 9 43.75 -25.94 -11.78
CA GLY A 9 42.53 -26.30 -11.09
C GLY A 9 42.24 -25.48 -9.85
N LEU A 10 43.28 -25.25 -9.03
CA LEU A 10 43.17 -24.45 -7.80
C LEU A 10 42.89 -22.97 -8.13
N TYR A 11 43.50 -22.41 -9.17
CA TYR A 11 43.28 -21.05 -9.63
C TYR A 11 41.83 -20.87 -10.13
N TYR A 12 41.30 -21.80 -10.89
CA TYR A 12 39.88 -21.78 -11.36
C TYR A 12 38.89 -21.84 -10.20
N ILE A 13 39.13 -22.70 -9.20
CA ILE A 13 38.29 -22.81 -8.01
C ILE A 13 38.31 -21.49 -7.23
N LEU A 14 39.50 -20.94 -6.95
CA LEU A 14 39.63 -19.66 -6.23
C LEU A 14 38.98 -18.49 -6.98
N SER A 15 39.11 -18.45 -8.31
CA SER A 15 38.47 -17.44 -9.16
C SER A 15 36.93 -17.53 -9.08
N THR A 16 36.40 -18.76 -9.15
CA THR A 16 34.96 -19.00 -9.06
C THR A 16 34.41 -18.64 -7.67
N VAL A 17 35.11 -19.02 -6.59
CA VAL A 17 34.73 -18.68 -5.23
C VAL A 17 34.71 -17.15 -5.03
N LYS A 18 35.73 -16.44 -5.54
CA LYS A 18 35.76 -14.96 -5.49
C LYS A 18 34.55 -14.35 -6.22
N LYS A 19 34.19 -14.83 -7.41
CA LYS A 19 33.03 -14.34 -8.17
C LYS A 19 31.72 -14.56 -7.39
N ILE A 20 31.52 -15.76 -6.85
CA ILE A 20 30.35 -16.07 -6.02
C ILE A 20 30.29 -15.15 -4.79
N PHE A 21 31.42 -14.92 -4.13
CA PHE A 21 31.49 -14.01 -2.98
C PHE A 21 31.08 -12.57 -3.36
N TYR A 22 31.59 -12.02 -4.46
CA TYR A 22 31.22 -10.68 -4.90
C TYR A 22 29.75 -10.57 -5.31
N ILE A 23 29.20 -11.60 -5.96
CA ILE A 23 27.77 -11.66 -6.29
C ILE A 23 26.92 -11.68 -5.02
N ALA A 24 27.27 -12.52 -4.05
CA ALA A 24 26.59 -12.60 -2.76
C ALA A 24 26.65 -11.27 -1.99
N LEU A 25 27.82 -10.61 -1.99
CA LEU A 25 28.01 -9.30 -1.37
C LEU A 25 27.16 -8.23 -2.05
N LEU A 26 27.12 -8.21 -3.38
CA LEU A 26 26.28 -7.28 -4.15
C LEU A 26 24.80 -7.49 -3.84
N LEU A 27 24.35 -8.75 -3.80
CA LEU A 27 22.96 -9.09 -3.45
C LEU A 27 22.64 -8.64 -2.01
N LEU A 28 23.55 -8.86 -1.08
CA LEU A 28 23.39 -8.40 0.31
C LEU A 28 23.25 -6.87 0.38
N VAL A 29 24.12 -6.14 -0.32
CA VAL A 29 24.05 -4.67 -0.38
C VAL A 29 22.73 -4.20 -0.96
N ILE A 30 22.25 -4.83 -2.04
CA ILE A 30 20.94 -4.51 -2.65
C ILE A 30 19.80 -4.79 -1.67
N LEU A 31 19.85 -5.91 -0.94
CA LEU A 31 18.83 -6.25 0.06
C LEU A 31 18.82 -5.25 1.22
N VAL A 32 19.99 -4.90 1.75
CA VAL A 32 20.12 -3.91 2.83
C VAL A 32 19.65 -2.54 2.37
N TRP A 33 19.99 -2.14 1.15
CA TRP A 33 19.56 -0.85 0.58
C TRP A 33 18.04 -0.82 0.38
N ARG A 34 17.44 -1.91 -0.14
CA ARG A 34 15.98 -2.04 -0.26
C ARG A 34 15.26 -1.99 1.07
N ASP A 35 15.81 -2.63 2.12
CA ASP A 35 15.23 -2.61 3.45
C ASP A 35 15.33 -1.19 4.05
N TRP A 36 16.47 -0.52 3.87
CA TRP A 36 16.66 0.86 4.30
C TRP A 36 15.68 1.84 3.64
N ASP A 37 15.49 1.71 2.33
CA ASP A 37 14.60 2.58 1.56
C ASP A 37 13.12 2.36 1.89
N ARG A 38 12.76 1.21 2.46
CA ARG A 38 11.41 0.86 2.91
C ARG A 38 11.11 1.14 4.37
N ARG A 39 12.06 1.71 5.12
CA ARG A 39 11.84 2.01 6.53
C ARG A 39 10.68 2.96 6.72
N GLU A 40 9.91 2.70 7.78
CA GLU A 40 8.83 3.56 8.21
C GLU A 40 9.32 4.98 8.46
N ILE A 41 8.50 5.96 8.08
CA ILE A 41 8.71 7.37 8.37
C ILE A 41 8.00 7.69 9.66
N VAL A 42 8.78 7.91 10.70
CA VAL A 42 8.28 8.36 12.00
C VAL A 42 8.24 9.89 12.01
N HIS A 43 7.12 10.45 12.42
CA HIS A 43 6.91 11.89 12.52
C HIS A 43 6.97 12.36 13.98
N SER A 44 7.07 13.67 14.17
CA SER A 44 6.84 14.26 15.49
C SER A 44 5.36 14.10 15.91
N PRO A 45 5.06 14.02 17.22
CA PRO A 45 3.68 14.04 17.69
C PRO A 45 2.87 15.22 17.15
N GLY A 46 1.61 14.97 16.81
CA GLY A 46 0.68 15.95 16.25
C GLY A 46 -0.08 15.41 15.04
N VAL A 47 -1.24 16.00 14.78
CA VAL A 47 -2.10 15.65 13.65
C VAL A 47 -1.51 16.17 12.35
N LEU A 48 -1.09 15.29 11.45
CA LEU A 48 -0.47 15.66 10.17
C LEU A 48 -1.51 15.99 9.09
N VAL A 49 -2.66 15.33 9.14
CA VAL A 49 -3.72 15.43 8.13
C VAL A 49 -5.06 15.67 8.86
N PRO A 50 -5.41 16.92 9.18
CA PRO A 50 -6.63 17.21 9.96
C PRO A 50 -7.94 16.97 9.18
N GLU A 51 -7.91 17.08 7.83
CA GLU A 51 -9.12 17.00 7.02
C GLU A 51 -9.50 15.56 6.69
N ALA A 52 -10.80 15.25 6.77
CA ALA A 52 -11.35 14.00 6.26
C ALA A 52 -11.36 13.97 4.71
N PRO A 53 -11.34 12.77 4.09
CA PRO A 53 -11.48 12.65 2.65
C PRO A 53 -12.77 13.30 2.11
N ARG A 54 -12.67 13.90 0.93
CA ARG A 54 -13.82 14.47 0.23
C ARG A 54 -14.42 13.43 -0.70
N GLN A 55 -15.70 13.17 -0.55
CA GLN A 55 -16.47 12.26 -1.37
C GLN A 55 -17.70 12.95 -1.93
N ALA A 56 -17.90 12.88 -3.26
CA ALA A 56 -19.06 13.44 -3.92
C ALA A 56 -19.70 12.38 -4.82
N ARG A 57 -21.03 12.26 -4.77
CA ARG A 57 -21.76 11.37 -5.69
C ARG A 57 -21.54 11.79 -7.14
N VAL A 58 -21.33 10.82 -8.04
CA VAL A 58 -21.32 11.08 -9.48
C VAL A 58 -22.75 11.19 -10.00
N ALA A 59 -22.98 12.05 -11.00
CA ALA A 59 -24.25 12.21 -11.65
C ALA A 59 -24.51 11.01 -12.58
N GLY A 60 -25.20 10.00 -12.06
CA GLY A 60 -25.50 8.75 -12.76
C GLY A 60 -24.35 7.74 -12.79
N PRO A 61 -24.65 6.45 -13.04
CA PRO A 61 -23.62 5.42 -13.16
C PRO A 61 -22.83 5.63 -14.45
N VAL A 62 -21.52 5.86 -14.33
CA VAL A 62 -20.59 5.87 -15.46
C VAL A 62 -19.75 4.61 -15.38
N SER A 63 -19.99 3.70 -16.33
CA SER A 63 -19.23 2.45 -16.43
C SER A 63 -18.26 2.51 -17.60
N PHE A 64 -17.13 1.85 -17.45
CA PHE A 64 -16.07 1.73 -18.46
C PHE A 64 -15.32 0.41 -18.30
N GLU A 65 -14.77 -0.07 -19.40
CA GLU A 65 -13.93 -1.27 -19.39
C GLU A 65 -12.50 -0.91 -18.95
N PHE A 66 -11.92 -1.75 -18.09
CA PHE A 66 -10.54 -1.63 -17.64
C PHE A 66 -9.97 -3.02 -17.31
N LYS A 67 -8.92 -3.44 -18.02
CA LYS A 67 -8.25 -4.75 -17.85
C LYS A 67 -9.21 -5.95 -17.88
N GLY A 68 -10.23 -5.91 -18.77
CA GLY A 68 -11.23 -6.96 -18.87
C GLY A 68 -12.33 -6.92 -17.81
N TYR A 69 -12.31 -5.96 -16.90
CA TYR A 69 -13.35 -5.72 -15.91
C TYR A 69 -14.24 -4.55 -16.31
N GLN A 70 -15.52 -4.62 -15.96
CA GLN A 70 -16.45 -3.51 -16.05
C GLN A 70 -16.42 -2.73 -14.71
N LEU A 71 -15.85 -1.53 -14.74
CA LEU A 71 -15.78 -0.63 -13.60
C LEU A 71 -16.92 0.38 -13.63
N THR A 72 -17.60 0.57 -12.49
CA THR A 72 -18.68 1.57 -12.37
C THR A 72 -18.29 2.60 -11.31
N ARG A 73 -18.18 3.87 -11.70
CA ARG A 73 -17.92 4.99 -10.79
C ARG A 73 -19.10 5.21 -9.86
N ARG A 74 -18.85 5.18 -8.55
CA ARG A 74 -19.85 5.37 -7.49
C ARG A 74 -19.74 6.75 -6.85
N ALA A 75 -18.55 7.24 -6.64
CA ALA A 75 -18.28 8.56 -6.08
C ALA A 75 -16.96 9.11 -6.60
N ALA A 76 -16.88 10.41 -6.84
CA ALA A 76 -15.61 11.12 -6.95
C ALA A 76 -14.96 11.15 -5.56
N PHE A 77 -13.65 10.93 -5.50
CA PHE A 77 -12.92 10.79 -4.26
C PHE A 77 -11.60 11.54 -4.30
N ASP A 78 -11.36 12.38 -3.29
CA ASP A 78 -10.13 13.17 -3.08
C ASP A 78 -9.69 12.98 -1.64
N ILE A 79 -8.53 12.40 -1.45
CA ILE A 79 -7.98 12.12 -0.13
C ILE A 79 -6.58 12.68 0.03
N ARG A 80 -6.33 13.31 1.17
CA ARG A 80 -5.01 13.49 1.77
C ARG A 80 -4.97 12.61 3.00
N ALA A 81 -3.96 11.73 3.13
CA ALA A 81 -3.90 10.80 4.24
C ALA A 81 -2.46 10.39 4.56
N ARG A 82 -2.21 10.02 5.82
CA ARG A 82 -1.02 9.32 6.23
C ARG A 82 -1.17 7.82 5.93
N VAL A 83 -0.13 7.20 5.40
CA VAL A 83 -0.08 5.76 5.17
C VAL A 83 0.25 5.07 6.49
N LEU A 84 -0.70 4.31 7.01
CA LEU A 84 -0.60 3.61 8.29
C LEU A 84 -0.03 2.20 8.13
N SER A 85 -0.28 1.57 6.99
CA SER A 85 0.23 0.26 6.62
C SER A 85 0.08 0.05 5.13
N ARG A 86 0.86 -0.87 4.57
CA ARG A 86 0.83 -1.27 3.17
C ARG A 86 0.95 -2.78 3.04
N GLU A 87 0.08 -3.37 2.22
CA GLU A 87 0.12 -4.78 1.84
C GLU A 87 0.19 -4.93 0.33
N ASP A 88 1.25 -5.58 -0.16
CA ASP A 88 1.44 -5.86 -1.59
C ASP A 88 0.97 -7.28 -1.92
N TYR A 89 0.16 -7.42 -2.96
CA TYR A 89 -0.34 -8.71 -3.44
C TYR A 89 0.41 -9.15 -4.70
N ARG A 90 0.73 -10.44 -4.77
CA ARG A 90 1.40 -11.06 -5.94
C ARG A 90 0.57 -12.15 -6.58
N TRP A 91 -0.45 -12.64 -5.87
CA TRP A 91 -1.27 -13.77 -6.27
C TRP A 91 -2.73 -13.47 -5.97
N GLY A 92 -3.64 -14.03 -6.78
CA GLY A 92 -5.09 -13.86 -6.67
C GLY A 92 -5.67 -13.14 -7.88
N ALA A 93 -6.94 -13.42 -8.20
CA ALA A 93 -7.62 -12.86 -9.36
C ALA A 93 -7.73 -11.32 -9.30
N GLU A 94 -7.89 -10.77 -8.09
CA GLU A 94 -8.03 -9.33 -7.87
C GLU A 94 -6.69 -8.57 -7.98
N THR A 95 -5.54 -9.28 -7.94
CA THR A 95 -4.21 -8.66 -7.87
C THR A 95 -3.86 -7.88 -9.14
N GLU A 96 -4.35 -8.33 -10.30
CA GLU A 96 -4.15 -7.60 -11.56
C GLU A 96 -4.84 -6.23 -11.53
N LEU A 97 -6.02 -6.17 -10.92
CA LEU A 97 -6.78 -4.93 -10.78
C LEU A 97 -6.26 -4.08 -9.63
N SER A 98 -6.09 -4.69 -8.45
CA SER A 98 -5.65 -4.04 -7.21
C SER A 98 -4.41 -4.74 -6.64
N PRO A 99 -3.18 -4.34 -7.06
CA PRO A 99 -1.94 -4.99 -6.67
C PRO A 99 -1.52 -4.71 -5.24
N MET A 100 -2.15 -3.76 -4.56
CA MET A 100 -1.87 -3.43 -3.17
C MET A 100 -3.07 -2.83 -2.45
N ASP A 101 -3.05 -2.92 -1.13
CA ASP A 101 -3.92 -2.18 -0.24
C ASP A 101 -3.10 -1.20 0.60
N LEU A 102 -3.69 -0.03 0.87
CA LEU A 102 -3.16 0.93 1.82
C LEU A 102 -4.16 1.13 2.96
N ALA A 103 -3.70 0.95 4.20
CA ALA A 103 -4.39 1.48 5.36
C ALA A 103 -4.04 2.96 5.46
N LEU A 104 -5.03 3.82 5.37
CA LEU A 104 -4.90 5.27 5.33
C LEU A 104 -5.54 5.92 6.56
N GLY A 105 -4.89 6.94 7.12
CA GLY A 105 -5.37 7.65 8.30
C GLY A 105 -5.39 9.17 8.13
N TRP A 106 -6.38 9.80 8.73
CA TRP A 106 -6.56 11.25 8.81
C TRP A 106 -7.06 11.64 10.20
N GLY A 107 -7.23 12.94 10.49
CA GLY A 107 -7.59 13.39 11.82
C GLY A 107 -6.64 12.79 12.87
N VAL A 108 -7.21 12.29 13.94
CA VAL A 108 -6.48 11.69 15.07
C VAL A 108 -5.68 10.43 14.67
N MET A 109 -6.06 9.74 13.60
CA MET A 109 -5.32 8.58 13.07
C MET A 109 -4.14 8.99 12.14
N SER A 110 -3.81 10.27 12.05
CA SER A 110 -2.57 10.76 11.45
C SER A 110 -1.55 11.24 12.49
N ASP A 111 -1.91 11.27 13.79
CA ASP A 111 -1.04 11.70 14.89
C ASP A 111 -0.08 10.58 15.30
N GLN A 112 1.23 10.86 15.30
CA GLN A 112 2.25 9.90 15.71
C GLN A 112 2.05 9.41 17.15
N ALA A 113 1.70 10.30 18.09
CA ALA A 113 1.50 9.92 19.49
C ALA A 113 0.34 8.91 19.68
N VAL A 114 -0.67 8.95 18.81
CA VAL A 114 -1.75 7.96 18.78
C VAL A 114 -1.25 6.66 18.16
N LEU A 115 -0.55 6.75 17.00
CA LEU A 115 -0.07 5.58 16.25
C LEU A 115 0.99 4.79 16.99
N ASP A 116 1.83 5.44 17.81
CA ASP A 116 2.81 4.77 18.68
C ASP A 116 2.17 3.79 19.69
N ARG A 117 0.85 3.87 19.89
CA ARG A 117 0.08 3.05 20.81
C ARG A 117 -0.90 2.09 20.13
N ILE A 118 -0.94 2.06 18.80
CA ILE A 118 -1.81 1.21 18.00
C ILE A 118 -0.96 0.39 17.04
N GLU A 119 -0.93 -0.92 17.23
CA GLU A 119 -0.38 -1.84 16.24
C GLU A 119 -1.35 -1.96 15.06
N ILE A 120 -0.87 -1.62 13.86
CA ILE A 120 -1.65 -1.67 12.62
C ILE A 120 -1.08 -2.75 11.71
N SER A 121 -1.95 -3.61 11.21
CA SER A 121 -1.57 -4.70 10.30
C SER A 121 -2.62 -4.94 9.23
N GLN A 122 -2.18 -5.51 8.10
CA GLN A 122 -3.04 -5.91 7.00
C GLN A 122 -2.77 -7.36 6.64
N ARG A 123 -3.82 -8.12 6.30
CA ARG A 123 -3.72 -9.49 5.81
C ARG A 123 -4.96 -9.88 5.04
N SER A 124 -4.80 -10.50 3.88
CA SER A 124 -5.90 -11.03 3.07
C SER A 124 -6.99 -9.99 2.78
N ARG A 125 -6.60 -8.79 2.39
CA ARG A 125 -7.49 -7.66 2.10
C ARG A 125 -8.19 -7.06 3.33
N TRP A 126 -7.77 -7.43 4.54
CA TRP A 126 -8.30 -6.92 5.79
C TRP A 126 -7.30 -6.03 6.51
N TYR A 127 -7.83 -5.06 7.26
CA TYR A 127 -7.12 -4.13 8.11
C TYR A 127 -7.46 -4.41 9.57
N PHE A 128 -6.44 -4.44 10.42
CA PHE A 128 -6.57 -4.76 11.84
C PHE A 128 -5.85 -3.72 12.67
N THR A 129 -6.47 -3.35 13.79
CA THR A 129 -5.88 -2.52 14.83
C THR A 129 -5.84 -3.28 16.14
N LYS A 130 -4.75 -3.15 16.89
CA LYS A 130 -4.57 -3.73 18.21
C LYS A 130 -3.88 -2.71 19.11
N TYR A 131 -4.30 -2.59 20.35
CA TYR A 131 -3.75 -1.69 21.36
C TYR A 131 -3.95 -2.24 22.76
N ASP A 132 -3.13 -1.78 23.72
CA ASP A 132 -3.29 -2.07 25.13
C ASP A 132 -4.28 -1.11 25.78
N LEU A 133 -4.99 -1.60 26.82
CA LEU A 133 -5.91 -0.77 27.59
C LEU A 133 -5.16 0.11 28.62
N PRO A 134 -5.60 1.35 28.85
CA PRO A 134 -6.72 2.01 28.18
C PRO A 134 -6.40 2.38 26.73
N ALA A 135 -7.41 2.28 25.86
CA ALA A 135 -7.29 2.68 24.44
C ALA A 135 -6.73 4.10 24.32
N PRO A 136 -5.83 4.35 23.32
CA PRO A 136 -5.27 5.70 23.13
C PRO A 136 -6.31 6.72 22.71
N ILE A 137 -7.31 6.29 21.94
CA ILE A 137 -8.49 7.05 21.51
C ILE A 137 -9.70 6.12 21.47
N PRO A 138 -10.95 6.64 21.49
CA PRO A 138 -12.15 5.79 21.37
C PRO A 138 -12.20 5.01 20.06
N ASP A 139 -12.67 3.74 20.07
CA ASP A 139 -12.82 2.91 18.87
C ASP A 139 -13.58 3.57 17.71
N PRO A 140 -14.70 4.31 17.95
CA PRO A 140 -15.37 5.03 16.88
C PRO A 140 -14.47 6.08 16.20
N ALA A 141 -13.49 6.64 16.91
CA ALA A 141 -12.54 7.59 16.34
C ALA A 141 -11.49 6.87 15.47
N ILE A 142 -11.05 5.66 15.85
CA ILE A 142 -10.20 4.81 14.99
C ILE A 142 -10.93 4.52 13.67
N ILE A 143 -12.17 4.02 13.77
CA ILE A 143 -12.99 3.62 12.62
C ILE A 143 -13.25 4.81 11.68
N SER A 144 -13.65 5.97 12.21
CA SER A 144 -14.05 7.12 11.39
C SER A 144 -12.87 7.93 10.82
N HIS A 145 -11.63 7.67 11.31
CA HIS A 145 -10.43 8.40 10.86
C HIS A 145 -9.38 7.49 10.19
N SER A 146 -9.74 6.26 9.85
CA SER A 146 -8.90 5.37 9.05
C SER A 146 -9.75 4.48 8.15
N SER A 147 -9.14 3.96 7.08
CA SER A 147 -9.76 2.99 6.20
C SER A 147 -8.72 2.14 5.48
N ASN A 148 -9.06 0.89 5.18
CA ASN A 148 -8.32 0.06 4.24
C ASN A 148 -8.85 0.26 2.83
N MET A 149 -7.99 0.70 1.92
CA MET A 149 -8.37 0.97 0.54
C MET A 149 -7.65 0.02 -0.41
N HIS A 150 -8.42 -0.64 -1.29
CA HIS A 150 -7.92 -1.44 -2.39
C HIS A 150 -7.53 -0.51 -3.54
N MET A 151 -6.22 -0.40 -3.82
CA MET A 151 -5.68 0.60 -4.75
C MET A 151 -5.73 0.07 -6.18
N VAL A 152 -6.53 0.71 -7.03
CA VAL A 152 -6.69 0.39 -8.46
C VAL A 152 -6.03 1.49 -9.29
N PRO A 153 -4.77 1.30 -9.75
CA PRO A 153 -4.05 2.31 -10.51
C PRO A 153 -4.61 2.45 -11.93
N ALA A 154 -4.96 3.67 -12.35
CA ALA A 154 -5.50 3.95 -13.68
C ALA A 154 -4.49 3.70 -14.81
N ASN A 155 -3.19 3.73 -14.52
CA ASN A 155 -2.11 3.54 -15.49
C ASN A 155 -0.78 3.18 -14.80
N ASP A 156 0.24 2.87 -15.61
CA ASP A 156 1.56 2.46 -15.11
C ASP A 156 2.29 3.56 -14.32
N TRP A 157 2.05 4.84 -14.65
CA TRP A 157 2.63 5.95 -13.88
C TRP A 157 2.08 5.98 -12.44
N VAL A 158 0.75 5.86 -12.27
CA VAL A 158 0.12 5.76 -10.95
C VAL A 158 0.62 4.52 -10.21
N LEU A 159 0.72 3.38 -10.92
CA LEU A 159 1.25 2.14 -10.33
C LEU A 159 2.70 2.32 -9.85
N SER A 160 3.54 2.99 -10.63
CA SER A 160 4.92 3.30 -10.23
C SER A 160 4.95 4.15 -8.97
N LYS A 161 4.12 5.20 -8.89
CA LYS A 161 4.02 6.05 -7.69
C LYS A 161 3.51 5.30 -6.46
N LEU A 162 2.53 4.41 -6.64
CA LEU A 162 2.05 3.55 -5.56
C LEU A 162 3.17 2.64 -5.01
N ARG A 163 4.07 2.16 -5.88
CA ARG A 163 5.22 1.33 -5.47
C ARG A 163 6.25 2.07 -4.64
N ASP A 164 6.35 3.39 -4.79
CA ASP A 164 7.28 4.25 -4.07
C ASP A 164 6.79 4.60 -2.64
N ILE A 165 5.49 4.37 -2.35
CA ILE A 165 4.87 4.71 -1.06
C ILE A 165 5.43 3.82 0.05
N ARG A 166 5.73 4.46 1.18
CA ARG A 166 6.19 3.81 2.41
C ARG A 166 5.23 4.03 3.56
N HIS A 167 5.31 3.19 4.57
CA HIS A 167 4.67 3.42 5.85
C HIS A 167 5.10 4.78 6.43
N GLY A 168 4.16 5.57 6.87
CA GLY A 168 4.36 6.91 7.38
C GLY A 168 4.35 8.05 6.34
N ASP A 169 4.41 7.76 5.03
CA ASP A 169 4.27 8.81 4.00
C ASP A 169 2.90 9.50 4.13
N VAL A 170 2.87 10.79 3.83
CA VAL A 170 1.62 11.52 3.58
C VAL A 170 1.39 11.57 2.07
N ILE A 171 0.24 11.10 1.64
CA ILE A 171 -0.14 11.07 0.22
C ILE A 171 -1.34 11.96 -0.05
N ARG A 172 -1.43 12.43 -1.29
CA ARG A 172 -2.64 13.03 -1.85
C ARG A 172 -3.03 12.24 -3.08
N ALA A 173 -4.27 11.74 -3.12
CA ALA A 173 -4.76 10.94 -4.23
C ALA A 173 -6.16 11.37 -4.65
N LYS A 174 -6.44 11.30 -5.98
CA LYS A 174 -7.71 11.66 -6.59
C LYS A 174 -8.14 10.61 -7.59
N GLY A 175 -9.46 10.40 -7.69
CA GLY A 175 -10.07 9.48 -8.61
C GLY A 175 -11.51 9.16 -8.22
N PHE A 176 -11.87 7.88 -8.23
CA PHE A 176 -13.24 7.43 -7.98
C PHE A 176 -13.28 6.21 -7.07
N LEU A 177 -14.26 6.16 -6.19
CA LEU A 177 -14.71 4.90 -5.62
C LEU A 177 -15.51 4.15 -6.67
N ILE A 178 -15.23 2.85 -6.86
CA ILE A 178 -15.76 2.05 -7.96
C ILE A 178 -16.36 0.74 -7.48
N ASP A 179 -17.37 0.27 -8.23
CA ASP A 179 -17.76 -1.14 -8.23
C ASP A 179 -17.08 -1.85 -9.40
N VAL A 180 -16.84 -3.14 -9.27
CA VAL A 180 -16.21 -4.00 -10.27
C VAL A 180 -17.12 -5.19 -10.57
N ASP A 181 -17.32 -5.46 -11.85
CA ASP A 181 -17.99 -6.66 -12.38
C ASP A 181 -17.10 -7.32 -13.44
N HIS A 182 -17.14 -8.66 -13.54
CA HIS A 182 -16.46 -9.43 -14.56
C HIS A 182 -17.37 -10.49 -15.14
N GLU A 183 -17.17 -10.87 -16.40
CA GLU A 183 -18.00 -11.87 -17.11
C GLU A 183 -18.04 -13.25 -16.43
N SER A 184 -16.99 -13.60 -15.66
CA SER A 184 -16.95 -14.83 -14.85
C SER A 184 -17.96 -14.84 -13.68
N GLY A 185 -18.71 -13.75 -13.46
CA GLY A 185 -19.60 -13.57 -12.32
C GLY A 185 -18.92 -12.97 -11.08
N PHE A 186 -17.62 -12.64 -11.15
CA PHE A 186 -16.92 -11.93 -10.08
C PHE A 186 -17.53 -10.55 -9.89
N ARG A 187 -17.75 -10.18 -8.62
CA ARG A 187 -18.29 -8.87 -8.23
C ARG A 187 -17.55 -8.34 -7.02
N TRP A 188 -17.10 -7.10 -7.09
CA TRP A 188 -16.48 -6.42 -5.97
C TRP A 188 -17.10 -5.04 -5.77
N ARG A 189 -17.57 -4.74 -4.57
CA ARG A 189 -18.34 -3.52 -4.28
C ARG A 189 -17.57 -2.64 -3.32
N THR A 190 -17.46 -1.35 -3.64
CA THR A 190 -16.84 -0.36 -2.77
C THR A 190 -17.76 0.00 -1.62
N SER A 191 -17.22 0.22 -0.43
CA SER A 191 -17.94 0.99 0.56
C SER A 191 -18.06 2.46 0.14
N LEU A 192 -19.15 3.10 0.55
CA LEU A 192 -19.37 4.55 0.45
C LEU A 192 -19.56 5.20 1.83
N SER A 193 -19.39 4.42 2.90
CA SER A 193 -19.49 4.84 4.30
C SER A 193 -18.08 4.97 4.92
N ARG A 194 -17.96 5.79 5.97
CA ARG A 194 -16.74 5.91 6.79
C ARG A 194 -16.95 5.33 8.20
N ASN A 195 -18.13 4.81 8.47
CA ASN A 195 -18.50 4.32 9.80
C ASN A 195 -18.85 2.83 9.80
N ASP A 196 -18.70 2.17 8.65
CA ASP A 196 -18.93 0.74 8.52
C ASP A 196 -17.67 -0.05 8.87
N THR A 197 -17.90 -1.28 9.30
CA THR A 197 -16.86 -2.24 9.70
C THR A 197 -17.22 -3.63 9.20
N GLY A 198 -16.24 -4.49 9.06
CA GLY A 198 -16.45 -5.87 8.65
C GLY A 198 -16.47 -6.06 7.13
N ASN A 199 -17.14 -7.10 6.67
CA ASN A 199 -17.14 -7.46 5.26
C ASN A 199 -17.82 -6.40 4.39
N GLY A 200 -17.11 -5.89 3.37
CA GLY A 200 -17.60 -4.86 2.45
C GLY A 200 -17.38 -3.42 2.93
N SER A 201 -16.65 -3.20 4.05
CA SER A 201 -16.32 -1.87 4.55
C SER A 201 -15.09 -1.23 3.89
N CYS A 202 -14.35 -1.98 3.06
CA CYS A 202 -13.20 -1.42 2.34
C CYS A 202 -13.63 -0.66 1.09
N GLU A 203 -12.89 0.39 0.77
CA GLU A 203 -13.07 1.15 -0.46
C GLU A 203 -12.25 0.55 -1.60
N LEU A 204 -12.86 0.46 -2.80
CA LEU A 204 -12.15 0.23 -4.06
C LEU A 204 -11.87 1.58 -4.70
N PHE A 205 -10.61 2.00 -4.69
CA PHE A 205 -10.21 3.32 -5.14
C PHE A 205 -9.49 3.28 -6.48
N TYR A 206 -10.19 3.64 -7.56
CA TYR A 206 -9.60 3.87 -8.88
C TYR A 206 -8.89 5.21 -8.88
N ILE A 207 -7.55 5.16 -8.95
CA ILE A 207 -6.69 6.32 -8.73
C ILE A 207 -6.22 6.87 -10.08
N GLU A 208 -6.63 8.10 -10.39
CA GLU A 208 -6.19 8.82 -11.59
C GLU A 208 -4.94 9.67 -11.33
N ARG A 209 -4.77 10.17 -10.11
CA ARG A 209 -3.60 10.97 -9.69
C ARG A 209 -3.20 10.61 -8.28
N ILE A 210 -1.89 10.55 -8.04
CA ILE A 210 -1.32 10.36 -6.71
C ILE A 210 0.00 11.12 -6.58
N GLU A 211 0.22 11.71 -5.43
CA GLU A 211 1.44 12.41 -5.04
C GLU A 211 1.85 11.97 -3.64
N ILE A 212 3.14 11.78 -3.43
CA ILE A 212 3.73 11.60 -2.10
C ILE A 212 4.23 12.98 -1.68
N GLU A 213 3.76 13.49 -0.55
CA GLU A 213 4.18 14.81 -0.06
C GLU A 213 5.64 14.77 0.38
N PRO A 214 6.39 15.88 0.18
CA PRO A 214 7.74 16.00 0.73
C PRO A 214 7.72 15.80 2.25
N LYS A 215 8.76 15.20 2.78
CA LYS A 215 8.94 15.09 4.24
C LYS A 215 9.05 16.50 4.84
N ILE A 216 8.23 16.74 5.83
CA ILE A 216 8.26 17.98 6.63
C ILE A 216 9.24 17.77 7.78
#